data_3fc774cf9438f2e19d975688071214a0
#
_entry.id   3fc774cf9438f2e19d975688071214a0
#
_cell.length_a   1.000
_cell.length_b   1.000
_cell.length_c   1.000
_cell.angle_alpha   90.00
_cell.angle_beta   90.00
_cell.angle_gamma   90.00
#
_symmetry.space_group_name_H-M   'P 1'
#
loop_
_entity.id
_entity.type
_entity.pdbx_description
1 polymer ?
#
loop_
_entity_poly.entity_id
_entity_poly.type
_entity_poly.pdbx_seq_one_letter_code
_entity_poly.pdbx_strand_id
1 'polypeptide(L)'
;MRKQNIFGTTLRQVREDRELTIRGFSEIIKFSPAYIVDLEKGNRNPSSNVIDAITQNIFLTEEEHEKLLVGYYTSHPRMEADIIYYIEKNGLLESLQTLKEHDKDGTKFKQFVKALNPNK
;
A
#
# COMPACT_ATOMS: atom_id res chain seq x y z
N MET A 1 -6.26 -8.82 19.19
CA MET A 1 -5.75 -7.48 18.84
C MET A 1 -6.25 -7.07 17.47
N ARG A 2 -6.77 -5.86 17.35
CA ARG A 2 -7.26 -5.38 16.07
C ARG A 2 -6.10 -5.11 15.12
N LYS A 3 -6.23 -5.52 13.87
CA LYS A 3 -5.33 -5.07 12.81
C LYS A 3 -5.49 -3.56 12.62
N GLN A 4 -4.40 -2.89 12.34
CA GLN A 4 -4.47 -1.49 11.97
C GLN A 4 -5.26 -1.35 10.67
N ASN A 5 -6.20 -0.42 10.65
CA ASN A 5 -7.01 -0.14 9.48
C ASN A 5 -6.41 1.03 8.69
N ILE A 6 -5.20 0.82 8.20
CA ILE A 6 -4.47 1.88 7.48
C ILE A 6 -5.20 2.27 6.20
N PHE A 7 -5.62 1.27 5.42
CA PHE A 7 -6.30 1.53 4.14
C PHE A 7 -7.60 2.28 4.36
N GLY A 8 -8.45 1.79 5.24
CA GLY A 8 -9.77 2.39 5.49
C GLY A 8 -9.68 3.80 6.06
N THR A 9 -8.77 4.02 7.01
CA THR A 9 -8.55 5.34 7.60
C THR A 9 -8.06 6.33 6.54
N THR A 10 -7.11 5.91 5.71
CA THR A 10 -6.59 6.74 4.63
C THR A 10 -7.66 7.04 3.59
N LEU A 11 -8.44 6.02 3.21
CA LEU A 11 -9.52 6.18 2.23
C LEU A 11 -10.54 7.21 2.71
N ARG A 12 -10.93 7.12 3.96
CA ARG A 12 -11.85 8.08 4.56
C ARG A 12 -11.28 9.50 4.53
N GLN A 13 -10.00 9.65 4.87
CA GLN A 13 -9.34 10.95 4.85
C GLN A 13 -9.30 11.53 3.44
N VAL A 14 -8.95 10.71 2.45
CA VAL A 14 -8.95 11.10 1.03
C VAL A 14 -10.33 11.62 0.62
N ARG A 15 -11.38 10.91 1.02
CA ARG A 15 -12.76 11.28 0.70
C ARG A 15 -13.15 12.59 1.40
N GLU A 16 -12.90 12.69 2.70
CA GLU A 16 -13.32 13.85 3.51
C GLU A 16 -12.57 15.12 3.10
N ASP A 17 -11.29 15.01 2.78
CA ASP A 17 -10.50 16.16 2.34
C ASP A 17 -11.03 16.75 1.03
N ARG A 18 -11.75 15.97 0.25
CA ARG A 18 -12.37 16.41 -1.00
C ARG A 18 -13.85 16.74 -0.84
N GLU A 19 -14.32 16.76 0.41
CA GLU A 19 -15.71 17.07 0.75
C GLU A 19 -16.72 16.16 0.02
N LEU A 20 -16.34 14.90 -0.17
CA LEU A 20 -17.18 13.91 -0.83
C LEU A 20 -17.97 13.09 0.18
N THR A 21 -19.25 12.89 -0.11
CA THR A 21 -20.07 11.93 0.63
C THR A 21 -19.71 10.52 0.22
N ILE A 22 -20.13 9.52 1.00
CA ILE A 22 -19.97 8.11 0.63
C ILE A 22 -20.59 7.87 -0.76
N ARG A 23 -21.80 8.38 -1.00
CA ARG A 23 -22.49 8.22 -2.27
C ARG A 23 -21.72 8.90 -3.42
N GLY A 24 -21.26 10.13 -3.21
CA GLY A 24 -20.50 10.84 -4.22
C GLY A 24 -19.22 10.12 -4.59
N PHE A 25 -18.50 9.60 -3.59
CA PHE A 25 -17.29 8.83 -3.81
C PHE A 25 -17.59 7.52 -4.55
N SER A 26 -18.68 6.84 -4.14
CA SER A 26 -19.18 5.63 -4.79
C SER A 26 -19.41 5.85 -6.29
N GLU A 27 -20.02 6.95 -6.66
CA GLU A 27 -20.29 7.29 -8.06
C GLU A 27 -19.01 7.51 -8.85
N ILE A 28 -18.00 8.12 -8.23
CA ILE A 28 -16.72 8.40 -8.88
C ILE A 28 -15.93 7.14 -9.14
N ILE A 29 -15.78 6.27 -8.15
CA ILE A 29 -14.93 5.07 -8.28
C ILE A 29 -15.72 3.83 -8.71
N LYS A 30 -17.06 3.95 -8.80
CA LYS A 30 -17.96 2.89 -9.29
C LYS A 30 -17.94 1.62 -8.45
N PHE A 31 -17.88 1.78 -7.14
CA PHE A 31 -18.10 0.72 -6.16
C PHE A 31 -19.29 1.10 -5.31
N SER A 32 -19.99 0.11 -4.76
CA SER A 32 -21.21 0.38 -3.97
C SER A 32 -20.89 1.19 -2.71
N PRO A 33 -21.84 2.02 -2.23
CA PRO A 33 -21.67 2.72 -0.97
C PRO A 33 -21.40 1.79 0.21
N ALA A 34 -22.06 0.65 0.25
CA ALA A 34 -21.86 -0.35 1.31
C ALA A 34 -20.43 -0.87 1.33
N TYR A 35 -19.85 -1.13 0.15
CA TYR A 35 -18.48 -1.59 0.03
C TYR A 35 -17.49 -0.53 0.56
N ILE A 36 -17.72 0.73 0.20
CA ILE A 36 -16.87 1.84 0.68
C ILE A 36 -16.95 1.96 2.19
N VAL A 37 -18.15 1.89 2.77
CA VAL A 37 -18.32 1.92 4.23
C VAL A 37 -17.53 0.79 4.89
N ASP A 38 -17.62 -0.42 4.35
CA ASP A 38 -16.90 -1.58 4.88
C ASP A 38 -15.38 -1.40 4.80
N LEU A 39 -14.89 -0.83 3.70
CA LEU A 39 -13.46 -0.53 3.57
C LEU A 39 -13.01 0.50 4.61
N GLU A 40 -13.76 1.58 4.76
CA GLU A 40 -13.41 2.66 5.71
C GLU A 40 -13.41 2.16 7.15
N LYS A 41 -14.31 1.24 7.49
CA LYS A 41 -14.39 0.66 8.83
C LYS A 41 -13.40 -0.48 9.07
N GLY A 42 -12.74 -0.95 8.03
CA GLY A 42 -11.82 -2.08 8.14
C GLY A 42 -12.50 -3.43 8.21
N ASN A 43 -13.77 -3.50 7.84
CA ASN A 43 -14.55 -4.75 7.83
C ASN A 43 -14.30 -5.58 6.58
N ARG A 44 -13.59 -5.03 5.62
CA ARG A 44 -13.28 -5.69 4.36
C ARG A 44 -11.91 -5.27 3.87
N ASN A 45 -11.15 -6.21 3.33
CA ASN A 45 -9.84 -5.93 2.74
C ASN A 45 -10.02 -5.34 1.34
N PRO A 46 -9.22 -4.34 0.96
CA PRO A 46 -9.32 -3.78 -0.38
C PRO A 46 -8.86 -4.76 -1.45
N SER A 47 -9.49 -4.72 -2.62
CA SER A 47 -9.04 -5.47 -3.79
C SER A 47 -8.12 -4.61 -4.65
N SER A 48 -7.36 -5.23 -5.56
CA SER A 48 -6.55 -4.49 -6.52
C SER A 48 -7.40 -3.61 -7.42
N ASN A 49 -8.63 -4.05 -7.71
CA ASN A 49 -9.56 -3.28 -8.54
C ASN A 49 -9.93 -1.94 -7.91
N VAL A 50 -10.11 -1.90 -6.57
CA VAL A 50 -10.44 -0.64 -5.92
C VAL A 50 -9.26 0.33 -5.92
N ILE A 51 -8.03 -0.19 -5.76
CA ILE A 51 -6.82 0.62 -5.88
C ILE A 51 -6.76 1.28 -7.26
N ASP A 52 -6.97 0.48 -8.30
CA ASP A 52 -6.95 0.98 -9.68
C ASP A 52 -8.03 2.04 -9.92
N ALA A 53 -9.24 1.79 -9.41
CA ALA A 53 -10.35 2.74 -9.56
C ALA A 53 -10.05 4.08 -8.87
N ILE A 54 -9.46 4.04 -7.69
CA ILE A 54 -9.11 5.25 -6.96
C ILE A 54 -8.02 6.03 -7.71
N THR A 55 -6.95 5.34 -8.12
CA THR A 55 -5.83 6.01 -8.80
C THR A 55 -6.22 6.58 -10.15
N GLN A 56 -7.16 5.95 -10.85
CA GLN A 56 -7.62 6.42 -12.16
C GLN A 56 -8.60 7.57 -12.08
N ASN A 57 -9.34 7.70 -10.98
CA ASN A 57 -10.45 8.65 -10.89
C ASN A 57 -10.26 9.76 -9.86
N ILE A 58 -9.31 9.60 -8.95
CA ILE A 58 -9.03 10.58 -7.88
C ILE A 58 -7.60 11.07 -8.03
N PHE A 59 -7.41 12.38 -8.03
CA PHE A 59 -6.07 12.95 -8.04
C PHE A 59 -5.49 12.86 -6.63
N LEU A 60 -4.61 11.87 -6.41
CA LEU A 60 -4.01 11.61 -5.11
C LEU A 60 -2.68 12.34 -4.98
N THR A 61 -2.38 12.83 -3.79
CA THR A 61 -1.03 13.25 -3.46
C THR A 61 -0.14 12.01 -3.37
N GLU A 62 1.17 12.21 -3.49
CA GLU A 62 2.13 11.11 -3.37
C GLU A 62 2.01 10.42 -2.01
N GLU A 63 1.83 11.20 -0.95
CA GLU A 63 1.64 10.67 0.41
C GLU A 63 0.37 9.83 0.53
N GLU A 64 -0.74 10.32 -0.03
CA GLU A 64 -2.00 9.57 -0.03
C GLU A 64 -1.86 8.23 -0.77
N HIS A 65 -1.23 8.27 -1.93
CA HIS A 65 -1.01 7.08 -2.74
C HIS A 65 -0.15 6.05 -1.99
N GLU A 66 0.93 6.50 -1.37
CA GLU A 66 1.80 5.63 -0.57
C GLU A 66 1.04 4.98 0.58
N LYS A 67 0.26 5.76 1.34
CA LYS A 67 -0.50 5.24 2.48
C LYS A 67 -1.54 4.21 2.05
N LEU A 68 -2.23 4.45 0.93
CA LEU A 68 -3.19 3.49 0.40
C LEU A 68 -2.52 2.18 0.01
N LEU A 69 -1.36 2.26 -0.66
CA LEU A 69 -0.62 1.06 -1.06
C LEU A 69 -0.07 0.30 0.15
N VAL A 70 0.47 1.00 1.15
CA VAL A 70 0.94 0.36 2.38
C VAL A 70 -0.22 -0.37 3.07
N GLY A 71 -1.40 0.26 3.14
CA GLY A 71 -2.58 -0.38 3.70
C GLY A 71 -3.01 -1.60 2.91
N TYR A 72 -2.94 -1.53 1.58
CA TYR A 72 -3.24 -2.65 0.71
C TYR A 72 -2.27 -3.82 0.95
N TYR A 73 -0.97 -3.54 0.97
CA TYR A 73 0.04 -4.60 1.17
C TYR A 73 -0.01 -5.19 2.58
N THR A 74 -0.52 -4.46 3.57
CA THR A 74 -0.71 -5.00 4.91
C THR A 74 -1.68 -6.18 4.90
N SER A 75 -2.74 -6.10 4.10
CA SER A 75 -3.72 -7.19 3.97
C SER A 75 -3.38 -8.18 2.84
N HIS A 76 -2.46 -7.83 1.95
CA HIS A 76 -2.08 -8.66 0.80
C HIS A 76 -0.57 -8.74 0.68
N PRO A 77 0.11 -9.43 1.61
CA PRO A 77 1.57 -9.56 1.53
C PRO A 77 1.97 -10.30 0.25
N ARG A 78 2.96 -9.77 -0.45
CA ARG A 78 3.45 -10.35 -1.71
C ARG A 78 4.80 -11.03 -1.57
N MET A 79 5.42 -10.90 -0.41
CA MET A 79 6.73 -11.48 -0.19
C MET A 79 6.61 -12.96 0.14
N GLU A 80 7.43 -13.78 -0.51
CA GLU A 80 7.44 -15.20 -0.26
C GLU A 80 7.98 -15.53 1.13
N ALA A 81 7.51 -16.64 1.71
CA ALA A 81 7.81 -16.99 3.09
C ALA A 81 9.29 -17.22 3.34
N ASP A 82 10.00 -17.79 2.37
CA ASP A 82 11.43 -18.03 2.50
C ASP A 82 12.24 -16.74 2.52
N ILE A 83 11.78 -15.71 1.81
CA ILE A 83 12.41 -14.40 1.84
C ILE A 83 12.17 -13.72 3.19
N ILE A 84 10.96 -13.80 3.71
CA ILE A 84 10.65 -13.28 5.05
C ILE A 84 11.54 -13.96 6.09
N TYR A 85 11.67 -15.27 6.00
CA TYR A 85 12.53 -16.05 6.91
C TYR A 85 13.99 -15.60 6.82
N TYR A 86 14.49 -15.39 5.60
CA TYR A 86 15.86 -14.93 5.36
C TYR A 86 16.11 -13.58 6.04
N ILE A 87 15.18 -12.65 5.89
CA ILE A 87 15.26 -11.31 6.49
C ILE A 87 15.27 -11.41 8.03
N GLU A 88 14.34 -12.19 8.57
CA GLU A 88 14.20 -12.31 10.04
C GLU A 88 15.40 -13.04 10.65
N LYS A 89 15.79 -14.15 10.06
CA LYS A 89 16.89 -14.98 10.58
C LYS A 89 18.20 -14.21 10.64
N ASN A 90 18.45 -13.37 9.66
CA ASN A 90 19.72 -12.64 9.54
C ASN A 90 19.65 -11.21 10.08
N GLY A 91 18.53 -10.82 10.68
CA GLY A 91 18.37 -9.50 11.29
C GLY A 91 18.48 -8.37 10.26
N LEU A 92 17.94 -8.55 9.07
CA LEU A 92 18.14 -7.60 7.96
C LEU A 92 17.12 -6.48 7.93
N LEU A 93 16.07 -6.54 8.76
CA LEU A 93 15.00 -5.54 8.69
C LEU A 93 15.53 -4.12 8.90
N GLU A 94 16.38 -3.93 9.88
CA GLU A 94 16.96 -2.62 10.18
C GLU A 94 17.80 -2.10 9.01
N SER A 95 18.61 -3.00 8.42
CA SER A 95 19.41 -2.66 7.24
C SER A 95 18.55 -2.24 6.06
N LEU A 96 17.43 -2.93 5.85
CA LEU A 96 16.48 -2.59 4.79
C LEU A 96 15.81 -1.24 5.04
N GLN A 97 15.52 -0.91 6.29
CA GLN A 97 14.94 0.39 6.64
C GLN A 97 15.93 1.50 6.36
N THR A 98 17.21 1.30 6.69
CA THR A 98 18.28 2.25 6.36
C THR A 98 18.41 2.42 4.85
N LEU A 99 18.38 1.30 4.13
CA LEU A 99 18.44 1.30 2.67
C LEU A 99 17.29 2.11 2.06
N LYS A 100 16.09 1.92 2.56
CA LYS A 100 14.91 2.65 2.10
C LYS A 100 15.09 4.16 2.20
N GLU A 101 15.72 4.62 3.29
CA GLU A 101 15.96 6.06 3.52
C GLU A 101 17.00 6.65 2.57
N HIS A 102 18.00 5.89 2.17
CA HIS A 102 19.14 6.37 1.41
C HIS A 102 19.14 5.94 -0.06
N ASP A 103 18.27 5.02 -0.43
CA ASP A 103 18.14 4.48 -1.78
C ASP A 103 16.67 4.36 -2.13
N LYS A 104 16.00 5.51 -2.20
CA LYS A 104 14.53 5.59 -2.25
C LYS A 104 13.88 4.83 -3.41
N ASP A 105 14.56 4.76 -4.55
CA ASP A 105 14.03 4.07 -5.73
C ASP A 105 14.63 2.68 -5.95
N GLY A 106 15.53 2.25 -5.07
CA GLY A 106 16.15 0.93 -5.15
C GLY A 106 17.25 0.80 -6.19
N THR A 107 17.66 1.88 -6.81
CA THR A 107 18.67 1.83 -7.89
C THR A 107 20.02 1.30 -7.40
N LYS A 108 20.50 1.80 -6.26
CA LYS A 108 21.78 1.37 -5.70
C LYS A 108 21.74 -0.10 -5.28
N PHE A 109 20.63 -0.51 -4.70
CA PHE A 109 20.44 -1.90 -4.29
C PHE A 109 20.43 -2.83 -5.51
N LYS A 110 19.75 -2.45 -6.57
CA LYS A 110 19.74 -3.24 -7.81
C LYS A 110 21.13 -3.38 -8.40
N GLN A 111 21.93 -2.30 -8.38
CA GLN A 111 23.30 -2.33 -8.86
C GLN A 111 24.17 -3.27 -8.03
N PHE A 112 23.99 -3.25 -6.70
CA PHE A 112 24.70 -4.15 -5.80
C PHE A 112 24.37 -5.61 -6.11
N VAL A 113 23.09 -5.93 -6.23
CA VAL A 113 22.64 -7.29 -6.55
C VAL A 113 23.18 -7.76 -7.89
N LYS A 114 23.18 -6.88 -8.89
CA LYS A 114 23.71 -7.18 -10.21
C LYS A 114 25.21 -7.51 -10.14
N ALA A 115 25.95 -6.79 -9.31
CA ALA A 115 27.38 -7.05 -9.12
C ALA A 115 27.65 -8.42 -8.47
N LEU A 116 26.72 -8.91 -7.65
CA LEU A 116 26.82 -10.26 -7.04
C LEU A 116 26.64 -11.36 -8.08
N ASN A 117 25.92 -11.08 -9.16
CA ASN A 117 25.65 -12.07 -10.21
C ASN A 117 25.80 -11.44 -11.59
N PRO A 118 27.06 -11.16 -12.00
CA PRO A 118 27.32 -10.39 -13.22
C PRO A 118 26.94 -11.08 -14.51
N ASN A 119 26.64 -12.38 -14.46
CA ASN A 119 26.30 -13.16 -15.65
C ASN A 119 24.81 -13.20 -15.97
N LYS A 120 24.00 -12.42 -15.22
CA LYS A 120 22.56 -12.32 -15.47
C LYS A 120 22.15 -10.98 -16.00
#